data_a01474d58f33ed93295a57dce31ff2b7
#
_entry.id   a01474d58f33ed93295a57dce31ff2b7
#
_cell.length_a   1.000
_cell.length_b   1.000
_cell.length_c   1.000
_cell.angle_alpha   90.00
_cell.angle_beta   90.00
_cell.angle_gamma   90.00
#
_symmetry.space_group_name_H-M   'P 1'
#
loop_
_entity.id
_entity.type
_entity.pdbx_description
1 polymer ?
#
loop_
_entity_poly.entity_id
_entity_poly.type
_entity_poly.pdbx_seq_one_letter_code
_entity_poly.pdbx_strand_id
1 'polypeptide(L)'
;SGKTVGFSGDIGTGKDPLLRKPVSPPKADLLVLESTYGNRLHESPENRQEALESILRRTLQDRGVTIIPAFSLGRTQSILYEMNGIFERLQKENGRSLLKQVDVIVDSPLASRFTELYKSMNSYWGREAQQLMQTDDQPLVFENLTTVGSHQEHKETLTYLEKQNLPAVVIAGSGMCTGGRVMNYLKRFLGNVTTDIVLVGYQANGTPGHFLSRGSDWVRLNGRKYTVAAKIHQMHGKGLLKVLI
;
A
#
# COMPACT_ATOMS: atom_id res chain seq x y z
N SER A 1 -0.41 -46.00 10.95
CA SER A 1 -0.68 -44.66 11.51
C SER A 1 0.26 -43.67 10.84
N GLY A 2 -0.28 -42.85 9.92
CA GLY A 2 0.52 -41.83 9.25
C GLY A 2 0.73 -40.61 10.17
N LYS A 3 1.88 -39.95 10.05
CA LYS A 3 2.15 -38.67 10.67
C LYS A 3 1.65 -37.55 9.73
N THR A 4 1.08 -36.47 10.31
CA THR A 4 0.59 -35.32 9.60
C THR A 4 1.62 -34.20 9.68
N VAL A 5 2.03 -33.66 8.52
CA VAL A 5 2.92 -32.49 8.43
C VAL A 5 2.13 -31.33 7.81
N GLY A 6 2.08 -30.20 8.51
CA GLY A 6 1.46 -28.98 8.02
C GLY A 6 2.51 -27.98 7.54
N PHE A 7 2.24 -27.30 6.43
CA PHE A 7 3.00 -26.16 5.93
C PHE A 7 2.09 -24.94 5.90
N SER A 8 2.49 -23.84 6.53
CA SER A 8 1.62 -22.67 6.64
C SER A 8 1.42 -21.93 5.31
N GLY A 9 2.39 -22.01 4.39
CA GLY A 9 2.46 -20.99 3.35
C GLY A 9 2.57 -19.60 4.00
N ASP A 10 2.13 -18.55 3.28
CA ASP A 10 2.04 -17.22 3.83
C ASP A 10 0.83 -17.11 4.77
N ILE A 11 1.04 -16.64 5.99
CA ILE A 11 -0.02 -16.52 7.00
C ILE A 11 -0.56 -15.09 6.98
N GLY A 12 -1.86 -14.96 6.69
CA GLY A 12 -2.57 -13.68 6.73
C GLY A 12 -2.61 -13.09 8.15
N THR A 13 -2.68 -11.77 8.23
CA THR A 13 -2.79 -11.09 9.52
C THR A 13 -4.24 -11.22 10.05
N GLY A 14 -4.41 -11.52 11.32
CA GLY A 14 -5.73 -11.51 11.97
C GLY A 14 -6.37 -10.11 12.07
N LYS A 15 -5.77 -9.09 11.47
CA LYS A 15 -6.15 -7.67 11.54
C LYS A 15 -6.13 -7.01 10.16
N ASP A 16 -6.28 -7.78 9.08
CA ASP A 16 -6.54 -7.20 7.76
C ASP A 16 -7.90 -6.52 7.79
N PRO A 17 -8.00 -5.22 7.40
CA PRO A 17 -9.27 -4.51 7.47
C PRO A 17 -10.29 -5.00 6.44
N LEU A 18 -9.82 -5.58 5.34
CA LEU A 18 -10.65 -6.01 4.22
C LEU A 18 -11.01 -7.49 4.28
N LEU A 19 -10.07 -8.35 4.66
CA LEU A 19 -10.24 -9.81 4.61
C LEU A 19 -10.67 -10.41 5.96
N ARG A 20 -11.31 -11.58 5.90
CA ARG A 20 -11.62 -12.37 7.09
C ARG A 20 -10.34 -12.78 7.83
N LYS A 21 -10.45 -12.92 9.15
CA LYS A 21 -9.35 -13.45 9.96
C LYS A 21 -9.00 -14.88 9.52
N PRO A 22 -7.70 -15.23 9.50
CA PRO A 22 -7.26 -16.59 9.28
C PRO A 22 -7.88 -17.54 10.30
N VAL A 23 -8.15 -18.77 9.89
CA VAL A 23 -8.61 -19.86 10.76
C VAL A 23 -7.39 -20.63 11.25
N SER A 24 -7.44 -21.09 12.50
CA SER A 24 -6.36 -21.93 13.03
C SER A 24 -6.15 -23.18 12.17
N PRO A 25 -4.90 -23.58 11.90
CA PRO A 25 -4.62 -24.77 11.14
C PRO A 25 -5.12 -26.03 11.88
N PRO A 26 -5.44 -27.12 11.18
CA PRO A 26 -5.78 -28.37 11.83
C PRO A 26 -4.60 -28.92 12.64
N LYS A 27 -4.89 -29.81 13.59
CA LYS A 27 -3.85 -30.47 14.40
C LYS A 27 -2.90 -31.25 13.50
N ALA A 28 -1.59 -31.06 13.70
CA ALA A 28 -0.52 -31.74 12.98
C ALA A 28 0.55 -32.23 13.95
N ASP A 29 1.30 -33.31 13.57
CA ASP A 29 2.44 -33.83 14.34
C ASP A 29 3.67 -32.92 14.16
N LEU A 30 3.80 -32.28 13.01
CA LEU A 30 4.83 -31.28 12.68
C LEU A 30 4.23 -30.13 11.91
N LEU A 31 4.55 -28.90 12.31
CA LEU A 31 4.10 -27.69 11.62
C LEU A 31 5.31 -26.84 11.20
N VAL A 32 5.42 -26.59 9.90
CA VAL A 32 6.42 -25.68 9.31
C VAL A 32 5.73 -24.34 9.08
N LEU A 33 6.18 -23.31 9.83
CA LEU A 33 5.60 -21.97 9.79
C LEU A 33 6.53 -20.99 9.11
N GLU A 34 5.95 -20.06 8.31
CA GLU A 34 6.66 -18.87 7.86
C GLU A 34 7.00 -17.98 9.07
N SER A 35 8.08 -17.19 8.97
CA SER A 35 8.48 -16.28 10.04
C SER A 35 9.05 -14.95 9.50
N THR A 36 8.52 -14.47 8.39
CA THR A 36 8.98 -13.23 7.70
C THR A 36 9.07 -12.04 8.65
N TYR A 37 8.16 -11.95 9.60
CA TYR A 37 8.11 -10.90 10.61
C TYR A 37 8.23 -11.44 12.05
N GLY A 38 8.73 -12.66 12.24
CA GLY A 38 8.75 -13.36 13.52
C GLY A 38 9.55 -12.66 14.64
N ASN A 39 10.46 -11.76 14.26
CA ASN A 39 11.32 -11.00 15.20
C ASN A 39 10.88 -9.54 15.39
N ARG A 40 9.67 -9.14 14.98
CA ARG A 40 9.22 -7.74 15.04
C ARG A 40 7.86 -7.63 15.72
N LEU A 41 7.71 -6.59 16.54
CA LEU A 41 6.42 -6.11 16.99
C LEU A 41 5.88 -5.15 15.94
N HIS A 42 4.63 -5.33 15.54
CA HIS A 42 3.98 -4.46 14.56
C HIS A 42 3.17 -3.37 15.24
N GLU A 43 3.13 -2.21 14.61
CA GLU A 43 2.32 -1.06 15.05
C GLU A 43 0.82 -1.43 15.12
N SER A 44 0.07 -0.69 15.92
CA SER A 44 -1.38 -0.87 15.97
C SER A 44 -2.06 -0.42 14.65
N PRO A 45 -3.20 -0.99 14.21
CA PRO A 45 -3.90 -0.55 12.99
C PRO A 45 -4.23 0.93 13.05
N GLU A 46 -4.61 1.40 14.25
CA GLU A 46 -4.98 2.79 14.52
C GLU A 46 -3.81 3.72 14.22
N ASN A 47 -2.62 3.44 14.75
CA ASN A 47 -1.40 4.25 14.50
C ASN A 47 -1.05 4.29 13.01
N ARG A 48 -1.25 3.18 12.29
CA ARG A 48 -1.00 3.13 10.83
C ARG A 48 -1.98 4.02 10.07
N GLN A 49 -3.25 4.00 10.44
CA GLN A 49 -4.29 4.79 9.80
C GLN A 49 -4.06 6.29 10.06
N GLU A 50 -3.72 6.67 11.29
CA GLU A 50 -3.35 8.04 11.67
C GLU A 50 -2.10 8.51 10.91
N ALA A 51 -1.09 7.67 10.79
CA ALA A 51 0.12 7.98 10.03
C ALA A 51 -0.20 8.22 8.53
N LEU A 52 -1.02 7.36 7.92
CA LEU A 52 -1.44 7.52 6.53
C LEU A 52 -2.25 8.81 6.35
N GLU A 53 -3.17 9.10 7.25
CA GLU A 53 -3.95 10.33 7.22
C GLU A 53 -3.05 11.58 7.34
N SER A 54 -2.08 11.58 8.25
CA SER A 54 -1.11 12.67 8.39
C SER A 54 -0.32 12.92 7.09
N ILE A 55 0.09 11.85 6.41
CA ILE A 55 0.78 11.94 5.11
C ILE A 55 -0.17 12.53 4.05
N LEU A 56 -1.41 12.06 3.97
CA LEU A 56 -2.41 12.59 3.02
C LEU A 56 -2.72 14.07 3.26
N ARG A 57 -2.87 14.48 4.52
CA ARG A 57 -3.05 15.90 4.90
C ARG A 57 -1.86 16.74 4.47
N ARG A 58 -0.63 16.24 4.63
CA ARG A 58 0.58 16.92 4.16
C ARG A 58 0.60 17.03 2.64
N THR A 59 0.30 15.93 1.92
CA THR A 59 0.21 15.92 0.45
C THR A 59 -0.74 17.00 -0.07
N LEU A 60 -1.89 17.17 0.60
CA LEU A 60 -2.85 18.25 0.32
C LEU A 60 -2.27 19.64 0.58
N GLN A 61 -1.60 19.81 1.72
CA GLN A 61 -1.10 21.11 2.19
C GLN A 61 0.06 21.64 1.34
N ASP A 62 1.05 20.80 1.02
CA ASP A 62 2.24 21.20 0.28
C ASP A 62 2.12 20.95 -1.24
N ARG A 63 0.94 20.43 -1.68
CA ARG A 63 0.64 20.10 -3.08
C ARG A 63 1.65 19.13 -3.69
N GLY A 64 2.14 18.21 -2.87
CA GLY A 64 3.16 17.25 -3.22
C GLY A 64 2.61 15.97 -3.85
N VAL A 65 3.53 15.03 -4.08
CA VAL A 65 3.20 13.70 -4.59
C VAL A 65 3.58 12.64 -3.56
N THR A 66 2.62 11.86 -3.12
CA THR A 66 2.86 10.67 -2.29
C THR A 66 2.98 9.45 -3.17
N ILE A 67 4.11 8.75 -3.13
CA ILE A 67 4.36 7.50 -3.87
C ILE A 67 4.32 6.33 -2.89
N ILE A 68 3.47 5.34 -3.18
CA ILE A 68 3.30 4.14 -2.37
C ILE A 68 3.74 2.93 -3.20
N PRO A 69 4.99 2.46 -3.04
CA PRO A 69 5.42 1.20 -3.62
C PRO A 69 4.64 0.04 -3.03
N ALA A 70 3.82 -0.64 -3.84
CA ALA A 70 2.95 -1.71 -3.36
C ALA A 70 2.94 -2.91 -4.31
N PHE A 71 2.74 -4.11 -3.75
CA PHE A 71 2.42 -5.29 -4.54
C PHE A 71 1.01 -5.19 -5.09
N SER A 72 0.82 -5.68 -6.30
CA SER A 72 -0.47 -5.60 -7.02
C SER A 72 -1.59 -6.38 -6.33
N LEU A 73 -1.25 -7.45 -5.60
CA LEU A 73 -2.17 -8.30 -4.86
C LEU A 73 -2.10 -8.02 -3.36
N GLY A 74 -3.23 -7.88 -2.72
CA GLY A 74 -3.41 -7.75 -1.28
C GLY A 74 -3.07 -6.35 -0.78
N ARG A 75 -1.80 -5.91 -0.89
CA ARG A 75 -1.36 -4.64 -0.31
C ARG A 75 -2.02 -3.42 -0.95
N THR A 76 -2.15 -3.38 -2.27
CA THR A 76 -2.85 -2.29 -2.96
C THR A 76 -4.29 -2.19 -2.50
N GLN A 77 -5.02 -3.30 -2.40
CA GLN A 77 -6.42 -3.31 -2.00
C GLN A 77 -6.61 -2.87 -0.54
N SER A 78 -5.74 -3.33 0.37
CA SER A 78 -5.78 -2.88 1.78
C SER A 78 -5.54 -1.38 1.92
N ILE A 79 -4.62 -0.80 1.13
CA ILE A 79 -4.35 0.64 1.14
C ILE A 79 -5.53 1.42 0.58
N LEU A 80 -6.14 0.98 -0.51
CA LEU A 80 -7.33 1.62 -1.09
C LEU A 80 -8.48 1.63 -0.07
N TYR A 81 -8.71 0.52 0.62
CA TYR A 81 -9.71 0.42 1.67
C TYR A 81 -9.46 1.44 2.81
N GLU A 82 -8.22 1.52 3.31
CA GLU A 82 -7.86 2.46 4.36
C GLU A 82 -7.98 3.91 3.91
N MET A 83 -7.56 4.22 2.68
CA MET A 83 -7.68 5.56 2.10
C MET A 83 -9.14 5.97 1.94
N ASN A 84 -10.02 5.06 1.50
CA ASN A 84 -11.45 5.36 1.40
C ASN A 84 -12.00 5.82 2.74
N GLY A 85 -11.77 5.09 3.82
CA GLY A 85 -12.23 5.48 5.16
C GLY A 85 -11.62 6.80 5.66
N ILE A 86 -10.37 7.12 5.29
CA ILE A 86 -9.75 8.41 5.60
C ILE A 86 -10.43 9.53 4.80
N PHE A 87 -10.64 9.34 3.50
CA PHE A 87 -11.29 10.33 2.64
C PHE A 87 -12.72 10.64 3.08
N GLU A 88 -13.49 9.64 3.49
CA GLU A 88 -14.83 9.86 4.05
C GLU A 88 -14.81 10.71 5.32
N ARG A 89 -13.85 10.46 6.23
CA ARG A 89 -13.70 11.28 7.44
C ARG A 89 -13.32 12.72 7.08
N LEU A 90 -12.32 12.90 6.25
CA LEU A 90 -11.87 14.22 5.80
C LEU A 90 -13.00 14.99 5.08
N GLN A 91 -13.83 14.29 4.32
CA GLN A 91 -14.97 14.88 3.66
C GLN A 91 -16.04 15.37 4.64
N LYS A 92 -16.30 14.61 5.71
CA LYS A 92 -17.21 15.01 6.78
C LYS A 92 -16.72 16.23 7.56
N GLU A 93 -15.39 16.30 7.80
CA GLU A 93 -14.74 17.41 8.54
C GLU A 93 -14.65 18.70 7.73
N ASN A 94 -14.24 18.61 6.46
CA ASN A 94 -13.78 19.76 5.66
C ASN A 94 -14.65 20.05 4.42
N GLY A 95 -15.70 19.24 4.17
CA GLY A 95 -16.54 19.33 3.00
C GLY A 95 -15.91 18.69 1.75
N ARG A 96 -16.74 18.49 0.70
CA ARG A 96 -16.35 17.79 -0.55
C ARG A 96 -15.22 18.47 -1.34
N SER A 97 -15.01 19.76 -1.16
CA SER A 97 -14.10 20.56 -2.00
C SER A 97 -12.63 20.19 -1.86
N LEU A 98 -12.17 19.77 -0.67
CA LEU A 98 -10.75 19.44 -0.43
C LEU A 98 -10.34 18.11 -1.06
N LEU A 99 -11.25 17.13 -1.08
CA LEU A 99 -10.95 15.79 -1.62
C LEU A 99 -10.91 15.76 -3.15
N LYS A 100 -11.67 16.62 -3.82
CA LYS A 100 -11.61 16.78 -5.28
C LYS A 100 -10.27 17.31 -5.79
N GLN A 101 -9.37 17.71 -4.89
CA GLN A 101 -8.07 18.28 -5.22
C GLN A 101 -6.93 17.27 -5.14
N VAL A 102 -7.18 16.01 -4.75
CA VAL A 102 -6.17 14.95 -4.67
C VAL A 102 -6.47 13.87 -5.68
N ASP A 103 -5.56 13.66 -6.62
CA ASP A 103 -5.64 12.52 -7.53
C ASP A 103 -5.10 11.27 -6.85
N VAL A 104 -5.88 10.21 -6.81
CA VAL A 104 -5.41 8.88 -6.40
C VAL A 104 -5.24 8.01 -7.63
N ILE A 105 -4.02 7.56 -7.88
CA ILE A 105 -3.65 6.88 -9.11
C ILE A 105 -3.11 5.49 -8.78
N VAL A 106 -3.79 4.45 -9.26
CA VAL A 106 -3.28 3.08 -9.25
C VAL A 106 -2.61 2.80 -10.59
N ASP A 107 -1.30 2.91 -10.61
CA ASP A 107 -0.52 2.68 -11.82
C ASP A 107 0.04 1.25 -11.88
N SER A 108 -0.88 0.31 -12.03
CA SER A 108 -0.60 -1.12 -12.17
C SER A 108 -1.79 -1.84 -12.83
N PRO A 109 -1.69 -2.28 -14.10
CA PRO A 109 -2.74 -3.05 -14.75
C PRO A 109 -3.11 -4.32 -13.99
N LEU A 110 -2.12 -4.95 -13.37
CA LEU A 110 -2.33 -6.17 -12.59
C LEU A 110 -3.08 -5.86 -11.28
N ALA A 111 -2.77 -4.74 -10.62
CA ALA A 111 -3.49 -4.32 -9.41
C ALA A 111 -4.96 -4.01 -9.71
N SER A 112 -5.24 -3.36 -10.84
CA SER A 112 -6.62 -3.09 -11.28
C SER A 112 -7.41 -4.38 -11.47
N ARG A 113 -6.82 -5.39 -12.13
CA ARG A 113 -7.44 -6.72 -12.30
C ARG A 113 -7.69 -7.42 -10.96
N PHE A 114 -6.74 -7.36 -10.03
CA PHE A 114 -6.93 -7.91 -8.70
C PHE A 114 -7.99 -7.15 -7.90
N THR A 115 -8.09 -5.84 -8.04
CA THR A 115 -9.14 -5.06 -7.39
C THR A 115 -10.52 -5.49 -7.86
N GLU A 116 -10.72 -5.72 -9.16
CA GLU A 116 -11.99 -6.26 -9.69
C GLU A 116 -12.26 -7.68 -9.15
N LEU A 117 -11.23 -8.53 -9.06
CA LEU A 117 -11.38 -9.86 -8.44
C LEU A 117 -11.79 -9.75 -6.97
N TYR A 118 -11.16 -8.85 -6.20
CA TYR A 118 -11.53 -8.62 -4.80
C TYR A 118 -12.99 -8.21 -4.66
N LYS A 119 -13.50 -7.32 -5.52
CA LYS A 119 -14.91 -6.91 -5.54
C LYS A 119 -15.84 -8.11 -5.81
N SER A 120 -15.50 -8.97 -6.77
CA SER A 120 -16.30 -10.16 -7.09
C SER A 120 -16.30 -11.21 -5.96
N MET A 121 -15.25 -11.21 -5.11
CA MET A 121 -15.07 -12.13 -4.00
C MET A 121 -15.44 -11.49 -2.63
N ASN A 122 -16.32 -10.53 -2.60
CA ASN A 122 -16.71 -9.79 -1.39
C ASN A 122 -17.27 -10.70 -0.27
N SER A 123 -17.77 -11.90 -0.61
CA SER A 123 -18.19 -12.90 0.37
C SER A 123 -17.06 -13.37 1.30
N TYR A 124 -15.79 -13.20 0.91
CA TYR A 124 -14.62 -13.51 1.73
C TYR A 124 -14.10 -12.32 2.54
N TRP A 125 -14.72 -11.15 2.43
CA TRP A 125 -14.35 -9.98 3.21
C TRP A 125 -14.72 -10.14 4.68
N GLY A 126 -14.08 -9.35 5.53
CA GLY A 126 -14.41 -9.22 6.94
C GLY A 126 -15.81 -8.63 7.14
N ARG A 127 -16.39 -8.84 8.32
CA ARG A 127 -17.76 -8.37 8.60
C ARG A 127 -17.93 -6.88 8.42
N GLU A 128 -16.97 -6.08 8.86
CA GLU A 128 -16.99 -4.63 8.74
C GLU A 128 -17.02 -4.18 7.28
N ALA A 129 -16.12 -4.72 6.45
CA ALA A 129 -16.08 -4.42 5.03
C ALA A 129 -17.35 -4.89 4.28
N GLN A 130 -17.96 -6.01 4.70
CA GLN A 130 -19.24 -6.46 4.16
C GLN A 130 -20.40 -5.53 4.55
N GLN A 131 -20.39 -4.97 5.76
CA GLN A 131 -21.40 -4.01 6.21
C GLN A 131 -21.34 -2.70 5.41
N LEU A 132 -20.14 -2.20 5.11
CA LEU A 132 -19.96 -1.02 4.26
C LEU A 132 -20.57 -1.24 2.87
N MET A 133 -20.40 -2.42 2.27
CA MET A 133 -21.04 -2.77 0.99
C MET A 133 -22.58 -2.71 1.02
N GLN A 134 -23.20 -2.94 2.18
CA GLN A 134 -24.67 -2.88 2.32
C GLN A 134 -25.20 -1.43 2.38
N THR A 135 -24.36 -0.47 2.69
CA THR A 135 -24.69 0.97 2.77
C THR A 135 -24.44 1.72 1.45
N ASP A 136 -24.32 1.01 0.34
CA ASP A 136 -24.02 1.52 -1.02
C ASP A 136 -22.62 2.16 -1.14
N ASP A 137 -21.73 1.88 -0.19
CA ASP A 137 -20.36 2.30 -0.23
C ASP A 137 -19.48 1.18 -0.81
N GLN A 138 -18.73 1.52 -1.88
CA GLN A 138 -17.76 0.60 -2.48
C GLN A 138 -16.35 0.92 -1.99
N PRO A 139 -15.87 0.26 -0.92
CA PRO A 139 -14.67 0.68 -0.21
C PRO A 139 -13.35 0.55 -1.00
N LEU A 140 -13.39 0.00 -2.21
CA LEU A 140 -12.25 -0.06 -3.14
C LEU A 140 -12.41 0.89 -4.33
N VAL A 141 -13.46 1.72 -4.34
CA VAL A 141 -13.73 2.68 -5.41
C VAL A 141 -14.16 4.01 -4.80
N PHE A 142 -13.55 5.08 -5.21
CA PHE A 142 -13.93 6.43 -4.79
C PHE A 142 -13.74 7.43 -5.93
N GLU A 143 -14.41 8.60 -5.82
CA GLU A 143 -14.60 9.56 -6.92
C GLU A 143 -13.29 10.00 -7.61
N ASN A 144 -12.21 10.13 -6.84
CA ASN A 144 -10.90 10.60 -7.33
C ASN A 144 -9.89 9.47 -7.60
N LEU A 145 -10.36 8.22 -7.72
CA LEU A 145 -9.51 7.08 -8.05
C LEU A 145 -9.39 6.89 -9.57
N THR A 146 -8.18 6.97 -10.08
CA THR A 146 -7.84 6.68 -11.47
C THR A 146 -6.97 5.45 -11.58
N THR A 147 -7.26 4.58 -12.54
CA THR A 147 -6.44 3.39 -12.84
C THR A 147 -5.74 3.55 -14.17
N VAL A 148 -4.44 3.22 -14.21
CA VAL A 148 -3.58 3.33 -15.40
C VAL A 148 -3.35 1.96 -16.00
N GLY A 149 -3.95 1.69 -17.15
CA GLY A 149 -3.94 0.38 -17.81
C GLY A 149 -2.80 0.19 -18.80
N SER A 150 -2.41 1.21 -19.55
CA SER A 150 -1.45 1.12 -20.64
C SER A 150 -0.09 1.76 -20.33
N HIS A 151 0.90 1.50 -21.19
CA HIS A 151 2.19 2.19 -21.11
C HIS A 151 2.10 3.65 -21.56
N GLN A 152 1.21 3.95 -22.48
CA GLN A 152 0.99 5.32 -22.95
C GLN A 152 0.38 6.17 -21.83
N GLU A 153 -0.69 5.71 -21.20
CA GLU A 153 -1.29 6.37 -20.03
C GLU A 153 -0.29 6.58 -18.89
N HIS A 154 0.60 5.60 -18.63
CA HIS A 154 1.68 5.74 -17.66
C HIS A 154 2.59 6.94 -17.96
N LYS A 155 3.00 7.12 -19.21
CA LYS A 155 3.83 8.26 -19.63
C LYS A 155 3.11 9.59 -19.47
N GLU A 156 1.83 9.61 -19.85
CA GLU A 156 0.98 10.77 -19.72
C GLU A 156 0.77 11.17 -18.26
N THR A 157 0.52 10.18 -17.38
CA THR A 157 0.40 10.37 -15.93
C THR A 157 1.67 10.96 -15.33
N LEU A 158 2.85 10.43 -15.69
CA LEU A 158 4.13 10.99 -15.23
C LEU A 158 4.29 12.46 -15.67
N THR A 159 3.97 12.76 -16.91
CA THR A 159 4.07 14.13 -17.47
C THR A 159 3.04 15.07 -16.83
N TYR A 160 1.83 14.56 -16.57
CA TYR A 160 0.79 15.29 -15.86
C TYR A 160 1.25 15.70 -14.46
N LEU A 161 1.74 14.76 -13.65
CA LEU A 161 2.18 15.02 -12.29
C LEU A 161 3.38 15.99 -12.21
N GLU A 162 4.26 15.98 -13.20
CA GLU A 162 5.37 16.94 -13.27
C GLU A 162 4.91 18.37 -13.57
N LYS A 163 3.86 18.53 -14.37
CA LYS A 163 3.40 19.84 -14.86
C LYS A 163 2.38 20.53 -13.96
N GLN A 164 1.47 19.76 -13.35
CA GLN A 164 0.26 20.33 -12.75
C GLN A 164 0.46 20.84 -11.31
N ASN A 165 1.51 20.43 -10.61
CA ASN A 165 1.72 20.78 -9.20
C ASN A 165 0.43 20.63 -8.34
N LEU A 166 -0.31 19.54 -8.60
CA LEU A 166 -1.51 19.16 -7.86
C LEU A 166 -1.16 18.03 -6.89
N PRO A 167 -1.80 17.99 -5.71
CA PRO A 167 -1.58 16.89 -4.78
C PRO A 167 -2.04 15.58 -5.39
N ALA A 168 -1.18 14.57 -5.32
CA ALA A 168 -1.49 13.26 -5.85
C ALA A 168 -0.93 12.13 -4.98
N VAL A 169 -1.63 11.00 -4.98
CA VAL A 169 -1.16 9.74 -4.40
C VAL A 169 -1.03 8.71 -5.52
N VAL A 170 0.16 8.15 -5.67
CA VAL A 170 0.44 7.13 -6.69
C VAL A 170 0.75 5.80 -6.02
N ILE A 171 -0.04 4.77 -6.31
CA ILE A 171 0.19 3.39 -5.90
C ILE A 171 0.72 2.63 -7.11
N ALA A 172 1.97 2.13 -7.05
CA ALA A 172 2.60 1.45 -8.17
C ALA A 172 3.50 0.29 -7.74
N GLY A 173 3.59 -0.75 -8.56
CA GLY A 173 4.52 -1.88 -8.36
C GLY A 173 5.93 -1.56 -8.87
N SER A 174 6.97 -2.15 -8.29
CA SER A 174 7.02 -3.19 -7.27
C SER A 174 7.11 -2.61 -5.85
N GLY A 175 6.62 -3.37 -4.88
CA GLY A 175 6.60 -2.94 -3.47
C GLY A 175 7.98 -2.79 -2.80
N MET A 176 9.05 -3.35 -3.38
CA MET A 176 10.43 -3.24 -2.89
C MET A 176 11.28 -2.27 -3.73
N CYS A 177 10.67 -1.54 -4.65
CA CYS A 177 11.37 -0.61 -5.55
C CYS A 177 12.43 -1.28 -6.43
N THR A 178 12.28 -2.56 -6.78
CA THR A 178 13.25 -3.32 -7.57
C THR A 178 12.97 -3.28 -9.07
N GLY A 179 11.80 -2.84 -9.49
CA GLY A 179 11.35 -2.80 -10.88
C GLY A 179 9.96 -2.22 -11.02
N GLY A 180 9.34 -2.39 -12.18
CA GLY A 180 7.99 -1.95 -12.45
C GLY A 180 7.86 -0.43 -12.62
N ARG A 181 6.61 0.04 -12.67
CA ARG A 181 6.28 1.44 -12.95
C ARG A 181 6.70 2.39 -11.83
N VAL A 182 6.74 1.93 -10.59
CA VAL A 182 7.21 2.73 -9.44
C VAL A 182 8.61 3.32 -9.66
N MET A 183 9.48 2.59 -10.39
CA MET A 183 10.84 3.06 -10.69
C MET A 183 10.85 4.39 -11.45
N ASN A 184 9.89 4.61 -12.32
CA ASN A 184 9.81 5.86 -13.09
C ASN A 184 9.36 7.03 -12.22
N TYR A 185 8.44 6.80 -11.29
CA TYR A 185 8.06 7.79 -10.28
C TYR A 185 9.21 8.13 -9.35
N LEU A 186 9.91 7.13 -8.81
CA LEU A 186 11.08 7.36 -7.96
C LEU A 186 12.16 8.18 -8.66
N LYS A 187 12.48 7.87 -9.91
CA LYS A 187 13.49 8.63 -10.69
C LYS A 187 13.14 10.11 -10.87
N ARG A 188 11.85 10.44 -10.92
CA ARG A 188 11.37 11.81 -11.15
C ARG A 188 11.17 12.60 -9.86
N PHE A 189 10.73 11.94 -8.80
CA PHE A 189 10.24 12.62 -7.62
C PHE A 189 11.10 12.45 -6.35
N LEU A 190 12.06 11.51 -6.30
CA LEU A 190 12.94 11.32 -5.12
C LEU A 190 13.72 12.58 -4.72
N GLY A 191 14.09 13.42 -5.67
CA GLY A 191 14.82 14.67 -5.43
C GLY A 191 13.92 15.84 -4.98
N ASN A 192 12.61 15.65 -4.83
CA ASN A 192 11.69 16.72 -4.48
C ASN A 192 11.31 16.64 -2.98
N VAL A 193 11.46 17.75 -2.27
CA VAL A 193 11.18 17.86 -0.80
C VAL A 193 9.68 17.77 -0.47
N THR A 194 8.79 18.04 -1.43
CA THR A 194 7.33 17.89 -1.26
C THR A 194 6.85 16.47 -1.58
N THR A 195 7.75 15.55 -1.93
CA THR A 195 7.43 14.15 -2.18
C THR A 195 7.51 13.34 -0.90
N ASP A 196 6.51 12.48 -0.70
CA ASP A 196 6.50 11.44 0.32
C ASP A 196 6.60 10.06 -0.33
N ILE A 197 7.50 9.20 0.18
CA ILE A 197 7.58 7.78 -0.19
C ILE A 197 7.09 6.95 0.98
N VAL A 198 6.02 6.18 0.79
CA VAL A 198 5.40 5.39 1.85
C VAL A 198 5.66 3.91 1.61
N LEU A 199 6.61 3.34 2.34
CA LEU A 199 6.98 1.93 2.27
C LEU A 199 6.01 1.11 3.14
N VAL A 200 5.09 0.41 2.52
CA VAL A 200 3.97 -0.30 3.17
C VAL A 200 4.21 -1.79 3.39
N GLY A 201 5.35 -2.30 3.01
CA GLY A 201 5.71 -3.72 3.11
C GLY A 201 7.17 -3.94 3.47
N TYR A 202 7.50 -5.22 3.64
CA TYR A 202 8.88 -5.64 3.87
C TYR A 202 9.80 -5.17 2.73
N GLN A 203 10.98 -4.70 3.11
CA GLN A 203 12.02 -4.27 2.19
C GLN A 203 13.22 -5.22 2.34
N ALA A 204 13.43 -6.09 1.37
CA ALA A 204 14.50 -7.07 1.39
C ALA A 204 15.88 -6.39 1.35
N ASN A 205 16.84 -6.94 2.08
CA ASN A 205 18.21 -6.41 2.09
C ASN A 205 18.78 -6.29 0.67
N GLY A 206 19.47 -5.18 0.38
CA GLY A 206 20.05 -4.90 -0.94
C GLY A 206 19.08 -4.30 -1.96
N THR A 207 17.78 -4.15 -1.65
CA THR A 207 16.82 -3.48 -2.54
C THR A 207 16.85 -1.96 -2.39
N PRO A 208 16.47 -1.18 -3.41
CA PRO A 208 16.33 0.27 -3.28
C PRO A 208 15.39 0.68 -2.15
N GLY A 209 14.27 -0.02 -1.97
CA GLY A 209 13.35 0.21 -0.85
C GLY A 209 14.01 0.01 0.51
N HIS A 210 14.93 -0.96 0.64
CA HIS A 210 15.69 -1.16 1.87
C HIS A 210 16.61 0.04 2.16
N PHE A 211 17.33 0.54 1.16
CA PHE A 211 18.19 1.73 1.33
C PHE A 211 17.35 2.96 1.71
N LEU A 212 16.22 3.18 1.06
CA LEU A 212 15.27 4.24 1.42
C LEU A 212 14.80 4.10 2.87
N SER A 213 14.41 2.91 3.30
CA SER A 213 13.94 2.64 4.67
C SER A 213 15.01 2.87 5.75
N ARG A 214 16.29 2.86 5.36
CA ARG A 214 17.42 3.13 6.26
C ARG A 214 17.84 4.60 6.28
N GLY A 215 17.13 5.48 5.58
CA GLY A 215 17.41 6.90 5.53
C GLY A 215 18.62 7.27 4.68
N SER A 216 18.89 6.52 3.61
CA SER A 216 20.00 6.84 2.71
C SER A 216 19.73 8.14 1.95
N ASP A 217 20.72 9.04 1.88
CA ASP A 217 20.65 10.30 1.12
C ASP A 217 20.66 10.09 -0.40
N TRP A 218 20.90 8.88 -0.85
CA TRP A 218 20.85 8.49 -2.25
C TRP A 218 20.55 7.01 -2.42
N VAL A 219 19.98 6.66 -3.58
CA VAL A 219 19.77 5.27 -3.98
C VAL A 219 20.19 5.04 -5.42
N ARG A 220 20.53 3.80 -5.76
CA ARG A 220 20.83 3.39 -7.13
C ARG A 220 19.60 2.77 -7.77
N LEU A 221 19.10 3.41 -8.85
CA LEU A 221 17.96 2.94 -9.62
C LEU A 221 18.42 2.66 -11.05
N ASN A 222 18.25 1.43 -11.54
CA ASN A 222 18.71 0.99 -12.87
C ASN A 222 20.16 1.42 -13.17
N GLY A 223 21.08 1.21 -12.22
CA GLY A 223 22.48 1.52 -12.37
C GLY A 223 22.88 3.00 -12.13
N ARG A 224 21.94 3.93 -12.10
CA ARG A 224 22.19 5.37 -11.87
C ARG A 224 21.93 5.77 -10.42
N LYS A 225 22.70 6.72 -9.91
CA LYS A 225 22.54 7.31 -8.57
C LYS A 225 21.49 8.42 -8.61
N TYR A 226 20.58 8.41 -7.62
CA TYR A 226 19.55 9.43 -7.41
C TYR A 226 19.62 9.93 -5.97
N THR A 227 19.65 11.24 -5.78
CA THR A 227 19.59 11.88 -4.47
C THR A 227 18.19 11.74 -3.89
N VAL A 228 18.09 11.56 -2.58
CA VAL A 228 16.82 11.46 -1.84
C VAL A 228 16.62 12.73 -1.03
N ALA A 229 15.70 13.59 -1.47
CA ALA A 229 15.20 14.74 -0.72
C ALA A 229 13.76 14.51 -0.25
N ALA A 230 13.09 13.52 -0.84
CA ALA A 230 11.76 13.08 -0.45
C ALA A 230 11.73 12.58 1.01
N LYS A 231 10.62 12.77 1.71
CA LYS A 231 10.40 12.14 3.02
C LYS A 231 10.07 10.67 2.87
N ILE A 232 10.72 9.83 3.68
CA ILE A 232 10.52 8.39 3.66
C ILE A 232 9.74 7.97 4.89
N HIS A 233 8.60 7.33 4.68
CA HIS A 233 7.75 6.79 5.72
C HIS A 233 7.75 5.27 5.65
N GLN A 234 7.82 4.62 6.81
CA GLN A 234 7.72 3.17 6.91
C GLN A 234 6.43 2.82 7.62
N MET A 235 5.52 2.20 6.89
CA MET A 235 4.26 1.70 7.44
C MET A 235 4.31 0.18 7.40
N HIS A 236 4.75 -0.41 8.48
CA HIS A 236 4.84 -1.86 8.59
C HIS A 236 3.44 -2.45 8.75
N GLY A 237 2.94 -3.06 7.67
CA GLY A 237 1.73 -3.87 7.74
C GLY A 237 1.94 -5.01 8.73
N LYS A 238 0.95 -5.23 9.59
CA LYS A 238 0.99 -6.27 10.60
C LYS A 238 0.93 -7.66 9.98
N GLY A 239 2.00 -8.43 10.16
CA GLY A 239 1.92 -9.84 10.33
C GLY A 239 2.41 -10.14 11.75
N LEU A 240 1.55 -10.56 12.62
CA LEU A 240 1.94 -11.07 13.95
C LEU A 240 1.97 -12.58 13.84
N LEU A 241 3.15 -13.15 13.81
CA LEU A 241 3.34 -14.48 14.33
C LEU A 241 4.18 -14.38 15.62
N LYS A 242 3.54 -14.51 16.78
CA LYS A 242 4.21 -15.06 17.95
C LYS A 242 4.41 -16.54 17.64
N VAL A 243 5.61 -16.93 17.31
CA VAL A 243 6.02 -18.32 17.42
C VAL A 243 6.05 -18.61 18.93
N LEU A 244 5.02 -19.27 19.43
CA LEU A 244 5.07 -19.97 20.70
C LEU A 244 5.73 -21.33 20.38
N ILE A 245 7.00 -21.48 20.75
CA ILE A 245 7.68 -22.77 20.85
C ILE A 245 7.13 -23.50 22.06
#